data_f3699014f6de55296acaebd491cd8196
#
_entry.id   f3699014f6de55296acaebd491cd8196
#
_cell.length_a   1.000
_cell.length_b   1.000
_cell.length_c   1.000
_cell.angle_alpha   90.00
_cell.angle_beta   90.00
_cell.angle_gamma   90.00
#
_symmetry.space_group_name_H-M   'P 1'
#
loop_
_entity.id
_entity.type
_entity.pdbx_description
1 polymer ?
#
loop_
_entity_poly.entity_id
_entity_poly.type
_entity_poly.pdbx_seq_one_letter_code
_entity_poly.pdbx_strand_id
1 'polypeptide(L)'
;MLTPPLLSGIRTTCQFNCKIFSLDGSEPHLWSSTQLNNHDFSEDKSGFYADDCAIELSADGTTFTIKSMNDDKAIVNLTVKRLSPGFQAGKTGKTLFGTDLTNPWGVMRHAFWPRCAAEGTITTKEGPVDFKGKAMFIMALQGMKPHHAASKWNFCDFQGPTHSAVLMQYTTPPSYGSTIVNVGGIVKDGEIVMANCNSVATHVEVKGDSENDWPEPSVIKYTWNGTTKDGKLVEAVIEGPLDQRLDRIDVMAEVPGFVKKIVGAAVGTKPYIYQVYSFLLRTLAFRS
;
A
#
# COMPACT_ATOMS: atom_id res chain seq x y z
N MET A 1 24.31 10.69 4.99
CA MET A 1 24.04 12.06 4.47
C MET A 1 23.39 12.83 5.58
N LEU A 2 24.09 13.82 6.12
CA LEU A 2 23.71 14.56 7.33
C LEU A 2 22.40 15.33 7.11
N THR A 3 21.46 15.14 8.01
CA THR A 3 20.23 15.92 8.13
C THR A 3 20.59 17.39 8.37
N PRO A 4 19.94 18.35 7.69
CA PRO A 4 20.20 19.77 7.96
C PRO A 4 19.83 20.12 9.42
N PRO A 5 20.55 21.02 10.09
CA PRO A 5 20.38 21.32 11.51
C PRO A 5 19.12 22.11 11.88
N LEU A 6 18.17 22.30 10.98
CA LEU A 6 16.94 23.08 11.22
C LEU A 6 15.76 22.27 11.78
N LEU A 7 15.95 20.98 12.10
CA LEU A 7 14.90 20.11 12.66
C LEU A 7 15.29 19.51 14.03
N SER A 8 16.06 20.25 14.83
CA SER A 8 16.33 19.88 16.21
C SER A 8 15.04 19.97 17.03
N GLY A 9 14.35 18.83 17.16
CA GLY A 9 13.08 18.68 17.90
C GLY A 9 12.09 17.72 17.26
N ILE A 10 12.24 17.34 16.00
CA ILE A 10 11.44 16.28 15.39
C ILE A 10 12.16 14.96 15.64
N ARG A 11 11.66 14.16 16.58
CA ARG A 11 12.11 12.79 16.75
C ARG A 11 11.60 11.96 15.58
N THR A 12 12.46 11.16 14.98
CA THR A 12 12.03 10.09 14.07
C THR A 12 11.16 9.14 14.87
N THR A 13 9.93 8.93 14.41
CA THR A 13 9.01 7.97 15.02
C THR A 13 8.93 6.76 14.11
N CYS A 14 8.88 5.58 14.71
CA CYS A 14 8.63 4.33 14.04
C CYS A 14 7.43 3.64 14.67
N GLN A 15 6.62 2.95 13.87
CA GLN A 15 5.40 2.32 14.33
C GLN A 15 5.21 0.98 13.62
N PHE A 16 4.83 -0.03 14.37
CA PHE A 16 4.38 -1.30 13.85
C PHE A 16 2.86 -1.38 13.92
N ASN A 17 2.23 -1.69 12.82
CA ASN A 17 0.78 -1.84 12.73
C ASN A 17 0.44 -3.24 12.27
N CYS A 18 -0.54 -3.86 12.93
CA CYS A 18 -1.12 -5.13 12.52
C CYS A 18 -2.63 -4.99 12.45
N LYS A 19 -3.22 -5.46 11.35
CA LYS A 19 -4.67 -5.45 11.16
C LYS A 19 -5.13 -6.78 10.59
N ILE A 20 -6.13 -7.40 11.23
CA ILE A 20 -6.71 -8.66 10.80
C ILE A 20 -8.20 -8.42 10.56
N PHE A 21 -8.69 -8.87 9.41
CA PHE A 21 -10.10 -8.82 9.05
C PHE A 21 -10.65 -10.23 8.88
N SER A 22 -11.87 -10.44 9.36
CA SER A 22 -12.74 -11.50 8.85
C SER A 22 -13.30 -11.09 7.49
N LEU A 23 -13.06 -11.88 6.46
CA LEU A 23 -13.49 -11.54 5.09
C LEU A 23 -15.00 -11.62 4.90
N ASP A 24 -15.70 -12.39 5.73
CA ASP A 24 -17.17 -12.49 5.73
C ASP A 24 -17.84 -11.51 6.71
N GLY A 25 -17.04 -10.72 7.42
CA GLY A 25 -17.53 -9.76 8.41
C GLY A 25 -18.11 -10.41 9.67
N SER A 26 -17.90 -11.72 9.89
CA SER A 26 -18.43 -12.46 11.05
C SER A 26 -17.81 -12.00 12.37
N GLU A 27 -16.57 -11.53 12.31
CA GLU A 27 -15.81 -11.07 13.46
C GLU A 27 -15.37 -9.61 13.31
N PRO A 28 -15.32 -8.84 14.38
CA PRO A 28 -14.75 -7.50 14.35
C PRO A 28 -13.27 -7.58 13.97
N HIS A 29 -12.81 -6.58 13.20
CA HIS A 29 -11.40 -6.53 12.85
C HIS A 29 -10.51 -6.26 14.08
N LEU A 30 -9.36 -6.93 14.14
CA LEU A 30 -8.32 -6.63 15.10
C LEU A 30 -7.46 -5.48 14.55
N TRP A 31 -7.20 -4.49 15.37
CA TRP A 31 -6.26 -3.41 15.13
C TRP A 31 -5.26 -3.28 16.27
N SER A 32 -3.99 -3.38 15.93
CA SER A 32 -2.87 -3.14 16.83
C SER A 32 -1.93 -2.12 16.19
N SER A 33 -1.51 -1.14 16.97
CA SER A 33 -0.68 -0.03 16.52
C SER A 33 0.24 0.39 17.66
N THR A 34 1.53 0.11 17.54
CA THR A 34 2.50 0.33 18.61
C THR A 34 3.68 1.15 18.12
N GLN A 35 4.04 2.19 18.87
CA GLN A 35 5.26 2.94 18.63
C GLN A 35 6.46 2.07 19.00
N LEU A 36 7.44 2.01 18.08
CA LEU A 36 8.68 1.30 18.29
C LEU A 36 9.76 2.23 18.81
N ASN A 37 10.58 1.73 19.74
CA ASN A 37 11.73 2.40 20.28
C ASN A 37 13.03 1.71 19.82
N ASN A 38 14.15 2.40 19.96
CA ASN A 38 15.50 1.88 19.68
C ASN A 38 15.60 1.24 18.27
N HIS A 39 14.93 1.87 17.29
CA HIS A 39 14.86 1.32 15.95
C HIS A 39 16.06 1.72 15.08
N ASP A 40 16.55 0.76 14.31
CA ASP A 40 17.61 0.97 13.32
C ASP A 40 17.50 -0.04 12.16
N PHE A 41 18.24 0.24 11.11
CA PHE A 41 18.40 -0.65 9.97
C PHE A 41 19.78 -1.29 10.00
N SER A 42 19.88 -2.54 9.52
CA SER A 42 21.18 -3.14 9.21
C SER A 42 21.97 -2.25 8.22
N GLU A 43 23.28 -2.36 8.21
CA GLU A 43 24.15 -1.56 7.34
C GLU A 43 23.81 -1.72 5.86
N ASP A 44 23.50 -2.94 5.44
CA ASP A 44 23.10 -3.30 4.08
C ASP A 44 21.63 -3.02 3.76
N LYS A 45 20.85 -2.54 4.75
CA LYS A 45 19.39 -2.28 4.65
C LYS A 45 18.53 -3.52 4.38
N SER A 46 19.04 -4.70 4.65
CA SER A 46 18.29 -5.97 4.56
C SER A 46 17.48 -6.27 5.82
N GLY A 47 17.81 -5.65 6.95
CA GLY A 47 17.15 -5.82 8.23
C GLY A 47 16.67 -4.50 8.82
N PHE A 48 15.56 -4.57 9.53
CA PHE A 48 15.04 -3.53 10.42
C PHE A 48 14.86 -4.15 11.81
N TYR A 49 15.33 -3.46 12.83
CA TYR A 49 15.29 -3.91 14.22
C TYR A 49 14.77 -2.80 15.12
N ALA A 50 14.00 -3.17 16.12
CA ALA A 50 13.56 -2.29 17.20
C ALA A 50 13.38 -3.14 18.46
N ASP A 51 13.04 -2.51 19.59
CA ASP A 51 12.66 -3.28 20.78
C ASP A 51 11.51 -4.22 20.43
N ASP A 52 11.67 -5.51 20.67
CA ASP A 52 10.68 -6.57 20.44
C ASP A 52 10.11 -6.64 19.01
N CYS A 53 10.82 -6.11 18.01
CA CYS A 53 10.40 -6.16 16.61
C CYS A 53 11.61 -6.35 15.67
N ALA A 54 11.45 -7.23 14.69
CA ALA A 54 12.43 -7.44 13.64
C ALA A 54 11.75 -7.74 12.30
N ILE A 55 12.28 -7.18 11.23
CA ILE A 55 11.93 -7.51 9.85
C ILE A 55 13.22 -7.78 9.11
N GLU A 56 13.41 -8.99 8.62
CA GLU A 56 14.66 -9.44 8.04
C GLU A 56 14.43 -10.02 6.65
N LEU A 57 15.23 -9.59 5.70
CA LEU A 57 15.30 -10.17 4.36
C LEU A 57 16.33 -11.30 4.35
N SER A 58 15.96 -12.45 3.82
CA SER A 58 16.87 -13.59 3.64
C SER A 58 18.06 -13.22 2.76
N ALA A 59 19.19 -13.91 2.93
CA ALA A 59 20.42 -13.64 2.18
C ALA A 59 20.25 -13.75 0.65
N ASP A 60 19.32 -14.59 0.18
CA ASP A 60 18.98 -14.72 -1.24
C ASP A 60 18.01 -13.64 -1.75
N GLY A 61 17.56 -12.73 -0.86
CA GLY A 61 16.67 -11.64 -1.20
C GLY A 61 15.24 -12.07 -1.59
N THR A 62 14.78 -13.24 -1.16
CA THR A 62 13.48 -13.78 -1.57
C THR A 62 12.42 -13.87 -0.48
N THR A 63 12.80 -13.80 0.79
CA THR A 63 11.90 -14.03 1.92
C THR A 63 12.08 -12.97 3.00
N PHE A 64 11.01 -12.32 3.41
CA PHE A 64 10.98 -11.55 4.64
C PHE A 64 10.51 -12.43 5.81
N THR A 65 11.21 -12.32 6.94
CA THR A 65 10.75 -12.79 8.26
C THR A 65 10.31 -11.56 9.04
N ILE A 66 9.10 -11.59 9.59
CA ILE A 66 8.50 -10.49 10.35
C ILE A 66 8.15 -11.00 11.73
N LYS A 67 8.74 -10.40 12.75
CA LYS A 67 8.48 -10.73 14.16
C LYS A 67 8.16 -9.47 14.95
N SER A 68 7.13 -9.50 15.75
CA SER A 68 6.79 -8.42 16.66
C SER A 68 6.12 -8.98 17.92
N MET A 69 6.65 -8.59 19.08
CA MET A 69 6.09 -8.90 20.41
C MET A 69 5.70 -7.61 21.16
N ASN A 70 5.60 -6.49 20.46
CA ASN A 70 5.39 -5.17 21.04
C ASN A 70 3.97 -4.94 21.59
N ASP A 71 3.00 -5.73 21.16
CA ASP A 71 1.61 -5.60 21.57
C ASP A 71 1.00 -6.99 21.81
N ASP A 72 0.46 -7.21 23.01
CA ASP A 72 -0.22 -8.44 23.40
C ASP A 72 -1.51 -8.72 22.61
N LYS A 73 -2.04 -7.72 21.92
CA LYS A 73 -3.16 -7.88 21.01
C LYS A 73 -2.79 -8.62 19.73
N ALA A 74 -1.52 -8.51 19.31
CA ALA A 74 -1.06 -9.11 18.07
C ALA A 74 0.44 -9.41 18.14
N ILE A 75 0.80 -10.60 18.61
CA ILE A 75 2.18 -11.11 18.54
C ILE A 75 2.36 -11.75 17.17
N VAL A 76 3.23 -11.18 16.36
CA VAL A 76 3.39 -11.55 14.94
C VAL A 76 4.63 -12.41 14.74
N ASN A 77 4.50 -13.51 14.03
CA ASN A 77 5.59 -14.32 13.52
C ASN A 77 5.23 -14.86 12.14
N LEU A 78 5.60 -14.13 11.10
CA LEU A 78 5.24 -14.41 9.72
C LEU A 78 6.47 -14.48 8.83
N THR A 79 6.37 -15.27 7.77
CA THR A 79 7.26 -15.24 6.62
C THR A 79 6.49 -14.83 5.37
N VAL A 80 7.11 -14.01 4.52
CA VAL A 80 6.56 -13.57 3.24
C VAL A 80 7.58 -13.89 2.16
N LYS A 81 7.31 -14.94 1.40
CA LYS A 81 8.19 -15.42 0.33
C LYS A 81 7.73 -14.91 -1.03
N ARG A 82 8.64 -14.30 -1.76
CA ARG A 82 8.41 -13.85 -3.14
C ARG A 82 8.25 -15.04 -4.09
N LEU A 83 7.16 -15.06 -4.86
CA LEU A 83 6.83 -16.11 -5.84
C LEU A 83 7.00 -15.65 -7.30
N SER A 84 7.31 -14.36 -7.53
CA SER A 84 7.56 -13.79 -8.84
C SER A 84 8.63 -12.70 -8.74
N PRO A 85 9.24 -12.26 -9.83
CA PRO A 85 10.06 -11.06 -9.81
C PRO A 85 9.31 -9.87 -9.25
N GLY A 86 10.02 -9.00 -8.53
CA GLY A 86 9.50 -7.71 -8.12
C GLY A 86 9.61 -6.68 -9.25
N PHE A 87 8.88 -5.59 -9.12
CA PHE A 87 9.02 -4.43 -9.99
C PHE A 87 9.02 -3.13 -9.17
N GLN A 88 9.45 -2.04 -9.78
CA GLN A 88 9.46 -0.71 -9.17
C GLN A 88 8.78 0.31 -10.08
N ALA A 89 8.32 1.41 -9.50
CA ALA A 89 7.69 2.49 -10.23
C ALA A 89 8.65 3.14 -11.23
N GLY A 90 8.24 3.30 -12.49
CA GLY A 90 9.03 3.91 -13.54
C GLY A 90 10.38 3.19 -13.77
N LYS A 91 11.33 3.91 -14.40
CA LYS A 91 12.66 3.34 -14.71
C LYS A 91 13.58 3.21 -13.51
N THR A 92 13.42 4.08 -12.50
CA THR A 92 14.33 4.22 -11.36
C THR A 92 13.69 3.87 -10.02
N GLY A 93 12.44 3.44 -10.02
CA GLY A 93 11.64 3.27 -8.80
C GLY A 93 11.15 4.58 -8.19
N LYS A 94 11.41 5.71 -8.82
CA LYS A 94 11.10 7.04 -8.30
C LYS A 94 10.03 7.73 -9.14
N THR A 95 9.11 8.41 -8.47
CA THR A 95 8.24 9.43 -9.04
C THR A 95 8.76 10.80 -8.56
N LEU A 96 9.10 11.67 -9.51
CA LEU A 96 9.62 12.99 -9.23
C LEU A 96 8.51 14.03 -9.38
N PHE A 97 8.44 14.96 -8.45
CA PHE A 97 7.41 16.00 -8.39
C PHE A 97 8.05 17.37 -8.62
N GLY A 98 7.54 18.11 -9.58
CA GLY A 98 8.01 19.43 -9.95
C GLY A 98 8.06 19.63 -11.46
N THR A 99 8.24 20.87 -11.88
CA THR A 99 8.43 21.24 -13.28
C THR A 99 9.88 21.07 -13.73
N ASP A 100 10.83 21.10 -12.79
CA ASP A 100 12.24 20.78 -13.02
C ASP A 100 12.56 19.42 -12.40
N LEU A 101 12.72 18.39 -13.26
CA LEU A 101 13.02 17.03 -12.81
C LEU A 101 14.48 16.87 -12.30
N THR A 102 15.35 17.84 -12.53
CA THR A 102 16.71 17.83 -11.98
C THR A 102 16.74 18.35 -10.54
N ASN A 103 15.72 19.14 -10.17
CA ASN A 103 15.55 19.68 -8.83
C ASN A 103 14.08 19.53 -8.38
N PRO A 104 13.58 18.29 -8.19
CA PRO A 104 12.20 18.05 -7.81
C PRO A 104 11.94 18.53 -6.39
N TRP A 105 10.76 19.12 -6.15
CA TRP A 105 10.35 19.51 -4.79
C TRP A 105 9.91 18.34 -3.93
N GLY A 106 9.65 17.18 -4.53
CA GLY A 106 9.25 15.97 -3.85
C GLY A 106 9.64 14.71 -4.62
N VAL A 107 9.85 13.63 -3.89
CA VAL A 107 10.19 12.32 -4.45
C VAL A 107 9.42 11.26 -3.72
N MET A 108 8.81 10.33 -4.46
CA MET A 108 8.29 9.07 -3.93
C MET A 108 9.04 7.90 -4.56
N ARG A 109 9.17 6.81 -3.81
CA ARG A 109 9.72 5.56 -4.31
C ARG A 109 8.78 4.43 -3.95
N HIS A 110 8.46 3.58 -4.94
CA HIS A 110 7.64 2.41 -4.74
C HIS A 110 8.30 1.19 -5.38
N ALA A 111 8.31 0.10 -4.63
CA ALA A 111 8.71 -1.21 -5.12
C ALA A 111 7.71 -2.26 -4.63
N PHE A 112 7.44 -3.24 -5.46
CA PHE A 112 6.40 -4.25 -5.25
C PHE A 112 6.94 -5.64 -5.44
N TRP A 113 6.53 -6.57 -4.56
CA TRP A 113 6.48 -7.98 -4.85
C TRP A 113 5.01 -8.35 -5.06
N PRO A 114 4.54 -8.39 -6.29
CA PRO A 114 3.11 -8.47 -6.59
C PRO A 114 2.50 -9.83 -6.25
N ARG A 115 3.33 -10.86 -6.12
CA ARG A 115 2.90 -12.20 -5.74
C ARG A 115 3.86 -12.81 -4.74
N CYS A 116 3.34 -13.11 -3.58
CA CYS A 116 4.05 -13.77 -2.49
C CYS A 116 3.21 -14.91 -1.92
N ALA A 117 3.87 -15.81 -1.20
CA ALA A 117 3.25 -16.67 -0.21
C ALA A 117 3.54 -16.11 1.18
N ALA A 118 2.52 -16.01 2.01
CA ALA A 118 2.69 -15.70 3.43
C ALA A 118 2.28 -16.91 4.25
N GLU A 119 3.05 -17.20 5.30
CA GLU A 119 2.72 -18.21 6.29
C GLU A 119 3.27 -17.84 7.67
N GLY A 120 2.64 -18.37 8.72
CA GLY A 120 3.02 -18.16 10.09
C GLY A 120 1.82 -17.93 10.99
N THR A 121 2.05 -17.36 12.16
CA THR A 121 1.04 -17.21 13.21
C THR A 121 1.00 -15.78 13.71
N ILE A 122 -0.19 -15.26 13.93
CA ILE A 122 -0.42 -14.07 14.75
C ILE A 122 -1.19 -14.52 15.99
N THR A 123 -0.56 -14.40 17.15
CA THR A 123 -1.22 -14.73 18.41
C THR A 123 -1.97 -13.51 18.91
N THR A 124 -3.27 -13.65 19.06
CA THR A 124 -4.19 -12.64 19.59
C THR A 124 -4.58 -12.97 21.04
N LYS A 125 -5.39 -12.12 21.66
CA LYS A 125 -5.95 -12.42 23.00
C LYS A 125 -6.91 -13.61 23.01
N GLU A 126 -7.53 -13.90 21.87
CA GLU A 126 -8.41 -15.06 21.68
C GLU A 126 -7.63 -16.33 21.35
N GLY A 127 -6.33 -16.22 21.10
CA GLY A 127 -5.46 -17.34 20.77
C GLY A 127 -4.69 -17.16 19.44
N PRO A 128 -3.96 -18.20 19.02
CA PRO A 128 -3.20 -18.15 17.79
C PRO A 128 -4.11 -18.25 16.55
N VAL A 129 -3.82 -17.42 15.56
CA VAL A 129 -4.41 -17.45 14.23
C VAL A 129 -3.32 -17.78 13.22
N ASP A 130 -3.43 -18.95 12.60
CA ASP A 130 -2.48 -19.40 11.59
C ASP A 130 -2.85 -18.83 10.22
N PHE A 131 -1.86 -18.25 9.57
CA PHE A 131 -1.97 -17.70 8.21
C PHE A 131 -1.20 -18.57 7.23
N LYS A 132 -1.86 -18.92 6.15
CA LYS A 132 -1.22 -19.55 4.99
C LYS A 132 -1.97 -19.15 3.74
N GLY A 133 -1.35 -18.37 2.88
CA GLY A 133 -2.03 -17.87 1.69
C GLY A 133 -1.17 -17.03 0.78
N LYS A 134 -1.86 -16.35 -0.11
CA LYS A 134 -1.26 -15.39 -1.03
C LYS A 134 -1.09 -14.05 -0.35
N ALA A 135 -0.06 -13.34 -0.74
CA ALA A 135 0.27 -12.03 -0.23
C ALA A 135 0.91 -11.14 -1.29
N MET A 136 0.98 -9.88 -1.00
CA MET A 136 1.78 -8.88 -1.69
C MET A 136 2.69 -8.18 -0.68
N PHE A 137 3.86 -7.74 -1.13
CA PHE A 137 4.71 -6.81 -0.39
C PHE A 137 4.85 -5.52 -1.18
N ILE A 138 4.76 -4.40 -0.48
CA ILE A 138 5.02 -3.06 -1.01
C ILE A 138 6.00 -2.32 -0.11
N MET A 139 6.99 -1.69 -0.72
CA MET A 139 7.85 -0.69 -0.08
C MET A 139 7.53 0.68 -0.67
N ALA A 140 7.22 1.64 0.21
CA ALA A 140 6.96 3.01 -0.17
C ALA A 140 7.85 3.96 0.65
N LEU A 141 8.53 4.87 -0.03
CA LEU A 141 9.24 6.00 0.58
C LEU A 141 8.67 7.29 0.04
N GLN A 142 8.45 8.26 0.93
CA GLN A 142 7.89 9.55 0.56
C GLN A 142 8.74 10.66 1.18
N GLY A 143 9.35 11.48 0.32
CA GLY A 143 10.22 12.58 0.70
C GLY A 143 9.50 13.91 0.87
N MET A 144 8.16 13.92 0.98
CA MET A 144 7.35 15.12 1.20
C MET A 144 6.19 14.79 2.17
N LYS A 145 5.51 15.83 2.64
CA LYS A 145 4.31 15.63 3.47
C LYS A 145 3.19 14.95 2.68
N PRO A 146 2.42 14.02 3.25
CA PRO A 146 1.40 13.25 2.54
C PRO A 146 0.37 14.09 1.78
N HIS A 147 -0.09 15.19 2.37
CA HIS A 147 -1.07 16.09 1.74
C HIS A 147 -0.52 16.90 0.55
N HIS A 148 0.80 16.94 0.35
CA HIS A 148 1.41 17.50 -0.86
C HIS A 148 1.47 16.45 -1.97
N ALA A 149 1.56 15.17 -1.63
CA ALA A 149 1.68 14.10 -2.59
C ALA A 149 0.37 13.80 -3.28
N ALA A 150 -0.72 13.66 -2.52
CA ALA A 150 -1.99 13.22 -3.08
C ALA A 150 -3.21 13.76 -2.32
N SER A 151 -4.24 14.13 -3.10
CA SER A 151 -5.59 14.44 -2.63
C SER A 151 -6.55 13.26 -2.77
N LYS A 152 -6.23 12.30 -3.66
CA LYS A 152 -7.01 11.09 -3.91
C LYS A 152 -6.09 9.91 -4.16
N TRP A 153 -6.51 8.72 -3.68
CA TRP A 153 -5.81 7.45 -3.86
C TRP A 153 -6.78 6.36 -4.29
N ASN A 154 -6.32 5.51 -5.20
CA ASN A 154 -6.91 4.22 -5.48
C ASN A 154 -5.81 3.16 -5.37
N PHE A 155 -6.10 2.06 -4.73
CA PHE A 155 -5.19 0.94 -4.60
C PHE A 155 -5.94 -0.36 -4.84
N CYS A 156 -5.34 -1.26 -5.63
CA CYS A 156 -5.84 -2.60 -5.87
C CYS A 156 -4.73 -3.61 -5.63
N ASP A 157 -5.02 -4.62 -4.83
CA ASP A 157 -4.27 -5.86 -4.74
C ASP A 157 -5.19 -7.02 -5.11
N PHE A 158 -4.94 -7.62 -6.27
CA PHE A 158 -5.68 -8.78 -6.76
C PHE A 158 -4.82 -10.04 -6.71
N GLN A 159 -5.30 -11.06 -6.03
CA GLN A 159 -4.61 -12.34 -5.82
C GLN A 159 -5.43 -13.53 -6.34
N GLY A 160 -5.41 -13.76 -7.64
CA GLY A 160 -6.08 -14.89 -8.29
C GLY A 160 -5.31 -16.24 -8.20
N PRO A 161 -5.85 -17.34 -8.72
CA PRO A 161 -5.17 -18.63 -8.75
C PRO A 161 -3.83 -18.59 -9.50
N THR A 162 -3.81 -18.03 -10.69
CA THR A 162 -2.63 -17.94 -11.58
C THR A 162 -2.09 -16.54 -11.74
N HIS A 163 -2.92 -15.51 -11.54
CA HIS A 163 -2.57 -14.12 -11.73
C HIS A 163 -2.55 -13.36 -10.41
N SER A 164 -1.66 -12.37 -10.34
CA SER A 164 -1.73 -11.28 -9.36
C SER A 164 -1.61 -9.96 -10.07
N ALA A 165 -2.35 -8.96 -9.63
CA ALA A 165 -2.29 -7.63 -10.21
C ALA A 165 -2.28 -6.57 -9.12
N VAL A 166 -1.45 -5.56 -9.29
CA VAL A 166 -1.35 -4.41 -8.41
C VAL A 166 -1.59 -3.15 -9.22
N LEU A 167 -2.39 -2.26 -8.69
CA LEU A 167 -2.56 -0.91 -9.24
C LEU A 167 -2.59 0.10 -8.10
N MET A 168 -1.79 1.13 -8.24
CA MET A 168 -1.82 2.32 -7.41
C MET A 168 -2.01 3.53 -8.30
N GLN A 169 -3.04 4.33 -8.03
CA GLN A 169 -3.29 5.60 -8.68
C GLN A 169 -3.49 6.68 -7.64
N TYR A 170 -2.84 7.79 -7.79
CA TYR A 170 -3.10 8.96 -6.96
C TYR A 170 -3.13 10.24 -7.78
N THR A 171 -3.86 11.23 -7.27
CA THR A 171 -3.99 12.55 -7.89
C THR A 171 -3.36 13.58 -6.97
N THR A 172 -2.43 14.38 -7.48
CA THR A 172 -1.83 15.47 -6.71
C THR A 172 -2.90 16.51 -6.34
N PRO A 173 -2.71 17.29 -5.27
CA PRO A 173 -3.62 18.40 -4.94
C PRO A 173 -3.74 19.42 -6.07
N PRO A 174 -4.85 20.20 -6.13
CA PRO A 174 -5.02 21.26 -7.13
C PRO A 174 -3.87 22.26 -7.17
N SER A 175 -3.28 22.60 -6.01
CA SER A 175 -2.10 23.46 -5.91
C SER A 175 -0.87 22.89 -6.61
N TYR A 176 -0.85 21.61 -6.94
CA TYR A 176 0.19 20.90 -7.68
C TYR A 176 -0.31 20.32 -9.00
N GLY A 177 -1.37 20.93 -9.57
CA GLY A 177 -1.86 20.68 -10.92
C GLY A 177 -2.80 19.49 -11.09
N SER A 178 -3.29 18.86 -10.01
CA SER A 178 -4.21 17.69 -10.08
C SER A 178 -3.72 16.59 -11.04
N THR A 179 -2.40 16.38 -11.06
CA THR A 179 -1.75 15.39 -11.94
C THR A 179 -2.05 13.97 -11.45
N ILE A 180 -2.49 13.11 -12.36
CA ILE A 180 -2.72 11.69 -12.07
C ILE A 180 -1.41 10.93 -12.27
N VAL A 181 -1.03 10.17 -11.26
CA VAL A 181 0.14 9.29 -11.28
C VAL A 181 -0.31 7.85 -11.09
N ASN A 182 0.15 6.98 -11.97
CA ASN A 182 -0.21 5.58 -11.97
C ASN A 182 1.03 4.70 -11.86
N VAL A 183 0.90 3.60 -11.13
CA VAL A 183 1.86 2.50 -11.11
C VAL A 183 1.05 1.22 -11.08
N GLY A 184 1.33 0.28 -11.99
CA GLY A 184 0.64 -0.99 -12.01
C GLY A 184 1.49 -2.10 -12.58
N GLY A 185 1.16 -3.33 -12.20
CA GLY A 185 1.81 -4.51 -12.73
C GLY A 185 0.93 -5.74 -12.62
N ILE A 186 1.15 -6.66 -13.53
CA ILE A 186 0.48 -7.97 -13.58
C ILE A 186 1.54 -9.06 -13.66
N VAL A 187 1.31 -10.09 -12.86
CA VAL A 187 2.07 -11.33 -12.86
C VAL A 187 1.14 -12.48 -13.23
N LYS A 188 1.63 -13.37 -14.06
CA LYS A 188 0.99 -14.62 -14.42
C LYS A 188 2.01 -15.76 -14.29
N ASP A 189 1.62 -16.84 -13.62
CA ASP A 189 2.43 -18.06 -13.49
C ASP A 189 3.89 -17.81 -13.07
N GLY A 190 4.09 -16.85 -12.15
CA GLY A 190 5.41 -16.49 -11.62
C GLY A 190 6.22 -15.51 -12.46
N GLU A 191 5.70 -15.02 -13.60
CA GLU A 191 6.38 -14.05 -14.45
C GLU A 191 5.64 -12.72 -14.55
N ILE A 192 6.38 -11.61 -14.70
CA ILE A 192 5.79 -10.30 -14.97
C ILE A 192 5.31 -10.26 -16.42
N VAL A 193 3.98 -10.10 -16.59
CA VAL A 193 3.34 -9.87 -17.91
C VAL A 193 3.56 -8.42 -18.33
N MET A 194 3.31 -7.49 -17.42
CA MET A 194 3.57 -6.06 -17.61
C MET A 194 3.80 -5.38 -16.27
N ALA A 195 4.59 -4.29 -16.29
CA ALA A 195 4.75 -3.37 -15.17
C ALA A 195 5.06 -1.98 -15.74
N ASN A 196 4.16 -1.02 -15.53
CA ASN A 196 4.26 0.31 -16.15
C ASN A 196 3.40 1.36 -15.41
N CYS A 197 3.29 2.56 -16.00
CA CYS A 197 2.53 3.69 -15.48
C CYS A 197 1.25 3.99 -16.31
N ASN A 198 0.76 3.03 -17.09
CA ASN A 198 -0.40 3.20 -17.98
C ASN A 198 -1.68 2.56 -17.40
N SER A 199 -1.68 2.24 -16.12
CA SER A 199 -2.85 1.69 -15.44
C SER A 199 -3.81 2.80 -15.05
N VAL A 200 -5.11 2.49 -14.96
CA VAL A 200 -6.16 3.46 -14.61
C VAL A 200 -7.16 2.83 -13.65
N ALA A 201 -7.54 3.57 -12.61
CA ALA A 201 -8.67 3.26 -11.75
C ALA A 201 -9.84 4.21 -12.09
N THR A 202 -11.02 3.67 -12.36
CA THR A 202 -12.22 4.43 -12.69
C THR A 202 -13.33 4.08 -11.70
N HIS A 203 -13.87 5.07 -11.00
CA HIS A 203 -15.09 4.91 -10.22
C HIS A 203 -16.26 4.91 -11.20
N VAL A 204 -16.84 3.75 -11.48
CA VAL A 204 -17.95 3.58 -12.43
C VAL A 204 -19.24 4.08 -11.82
N GLU A 205 -19.47 3.72 -10.56
CA GLU A 205 -20.58 4.20 -9.76
C GLU A 205 -20.07 4.70 -8.40
N VAL A 206 -20.72 5.76 -7.91
CA VAL A 206 -20.35 6.41 -6.65
C VAL A 206 -21.63 6.66 -5.84
N LYS A 207 -21.57 6.43 -4.55
CA LYS A 207 -22.60 6.81 -3.58
C LYS A 207 -22.00 7.74 -2.53
N GLY A 208 -22.81 8.60 -1.93
CA GLY A 208 -22.41 9.37 -0.74
C GLY A 208 -22.30 8.45 0.48
N ASP A 209 -21.25 8.62 1.27
CA ASP A 209 -21.17 7.99 2.58
C ASP A 209 -22.20 8.65 3.51
N SER A 210 -23.07 7.85 4.12
CA SER A 210 -24.18 8.32 4.94
C SER A 210 -23.76 9.13 6.18
N GLU A 211 -22.51 9.03 6.60
CA GLU A 211 -22.00 9.71 7.79
C GLU A 211 -21.25 11.01 7.49
N ASN A 212 -20.76 11.20 6.25
CA ASN A 212 -19.88 12.33 5.94
C ASN A 212 -20.05 12.92 4.54
N ASP A 213 -21.02 12.43 3.75
CA ASP A 213 -21.27 12.81 2.34
C ASP A 213 -20.04 12.66 1.40
N TRP A 214 -19.00 11.97 1.85
CA TRP A 214 -17.83 11.72 1.03
C TRP A 214 -18.16 10.74 -0.11
N PRO A 215 -17.68 10.97 -1.34
CA PRO A 215 -17.98 10.07 -2.44
C PRO A 215 -17.26 8.72 -2.25
N GLU A 216 -18.02 7.67 -1.99
CA GLU A 216 -17.56 6.30 -1.87
C GLU A 216 -17.86 5.55 -3.18
N PRO A 217 -16.89 4.95 -3.85
CA PRO A 217 -17.16 4.14 -5.04
C PRO A 217 -17.94 2.88 -4.67
N SER A 218 -19.01 2.61 -5.38
CA SER A 218 -19.80 1.38 -5.26
C SER A 218 -19.51 0.38 -6.37
N VAL A 219 -19.06 0.86 -7.53
CA VAL A 219 -18.53 0.06 -8.64
C VAL A 219 -17.21 0.65 -9.10
N ILE A 220 -16.19 -0.19 -9.23
CA ILE A 220 -14.87 0.23 -9.68
C ILE A 220 -14.42 -0.59 -10.88
N LYS A 221 -13.64 0.05 -11.74
CA LYS A 221 -12.93 -0.58 -12.85
C LYS A 221 -11.44 -0.26 -12.75
N TYR A 222 -10.64 -1.29 -12.73
CA TYR A 222 -9.19 -1.22 -12.86
C TYR A 222 -8.77 -1.69 -14.24
N THR A 223 -7.97 -0.91 -14.93
CA THR A 223 -7.46 -1.23 -16.27
C THR A 223 -5.95 -1.13 -16.28
N TRP A 224 -5.29 -2.16 -16.77
CA TRP A 224 -3.85 -2.18 -17.03
C TRP A 224 -3.65 -2.22 -18.53
N ASN A 225 -2.97 -1.21 -19.09
CA ASN A 225 -2.61 -1.13 -20.49
C ASN A 225 -1.10 -1.31 -20.65
N GLY A 226 -0.68 -2.14 -21.55
CA GLY A 226 0.75 -2.39 -21.72
C GLY A 226 1.09 -3.16 -22.97
N THR A 227 2.35 -3.53 -23.04
CA THR A 227 2.93 -4.34 -24.09
C THR A 227 3.64 -5.53 -23.44
N THR A 228 3.36 -6.71 -23.91
CA THR A 228 4.04 -7.92 -23.47
C THR A 228 5.51 -7.94 -23.92
N LYS A 229 6.31 -8.87 -23.42
CA LYS A 229 7.72 -9.01 -23.79
C LYS A 229 7.93 -9.23 -25.29
N ASP A 230 6.96 -9.87 -25.97
CA ASP A 230 6.96 -10.13 -27.42
C ASP A 230 6.33 -8.99 -28.26
N GLY A 231 6.09 -7.81 -27.63
CA GLY A 231 5.65 -6.62 -28.32
C GLY A 231 4.15 -6.51 -28.60
N LYS A 232 3.33 -7.45 -28.13
CA LYS A 232 1.88 -7.39 -28.32
C LYS A 232 1.25 -6.43 -27.34
N LEU A 233 0.33 -5.60 -27.83
CA LEU A 233 -0.52 -4.79 -26.97
C LEU A 233 -1.44 -5.69 -26.16
N VAL A 234 -1.64 -5.34 -24.91
CA VAL A 234 -2.52 -6.07 -24.00
C VAL A 234 -3.24 -5.09 -23.09
N GLU A 235 -4.52 -5.30 -22.92
CA GLU A 235 -5.34 -4.69 -21.90
C GLU A 235 -5.81 -5.76 -20.94
N ALA A 236 -5.68 -5.48 -19.64
CA ALA A 236 -6.26 -6.33 -18.61
C ALA A 236 -7.22 -5.51 -17.76
N VAL A 237 -8.37 -6.08 -17.43
CA VAL A 237 -9.46 -5.38 -16.75
C VAL A 237 -9.99 -6.21 -15.59
N ILE A 238 -10.21 -5.53 -14.47
CA ILE A 238 -11.05 -5.99 -13.37
C ILE A 238 -12.14 -4.95 -13.19
N GLU A 239 -13.40 -5.35 -13.22
CA GLU A 239 -14.55 -4.46 -13.03
C GLU A 239 -15.62 -5.17 -12.20
N GLY A 240 -16.24 -4.46 -11.29
CA GLY A 240 -17.37 -4.96 -10.52
C GLY A 240 -17.68 -4.12 -9.28
N PRO A 241 -18.70 -4.56 -8.53
CA PRO A 241 -19.13 -3.88 -7.33
C PRO A 241 -18.11 -4.02 -6.20
N LEU A 242 -18.07 -3.00 -5.36
CA LEU A 242 -17.39 -2.97 -4.07
C LEU A 242 -18.44 -3.26 -3.01
N ASP A 243 -18.70 -4.54 -2.77
CA ASP A 243 -19.85 -5.03 -2.02
C ASP A 243 -19.63 -5.13 -0.51
N GLN A 244 -18.37 -5.24 -0.09
CA GLN A 244 -18.05 -5.40 1.32
C GLN A 244 -17.03 -4.38 1.81
N ARG A 245 -17.51 -3.33 2.46
CA ARG A 245 -16.65 -2.40 3.17
C ARG A 245 -16.19 -3.02 4.49
N LEU A 246 -14.90 -3.32 4.59
CA LEU A 246 -14.28 -3.85 5.80
C LEU A 246 -14.04 -2.77 6.83
N ASP A 247 -13.64 -1.58 6.37
CA ASP A 247 -13.35 -0.46 7.26
C ASP A 247 -13.41 0.89 6.54
N ARG A 248 -13.63 1.93 7.33
CA ARG A 248 -13.48 3.33 6.94
C ARG A 248 -12.58 4.03 7.95
N ILE A 249 -11.41 4.45 7.50
CA ILE A 249 -10.42 5.11 8.33
C ILE A 249 -10.52 6.62 8.12
N ASP A 250 -10.76 7.37 9.19
CA ASP A 250 -10.53 8.81 9.22
C ASP A 250 -9.03 9.04 9.42
N VAL A 251 -8.31 9.33 8.32
CA VAL A 251 -6.86 9.55 8.37
C VAL A 251 -6.47 10.68 9.31
N MET A 252 -7.35 11.67 9.50
CA MET A 252 -7.09 12.77 10.43
C MET A 252 -7.27 12.35 11.89
N ALA A 253 -8.11 11.35 12.18
CA ALA A 253 -8.26 10.82 13.54
C ALA A 253 -6.99 10.09 13.99
N GLU A 254 -6.34 9.38 13.08
CA GLU A 254 -5.12 8.60 13.33
C GLU A 254 -3.84 9.45 13.42
N VAL A 255 -3.89 10.70 12.96
CA VAL A 255 -2.72 11.59 12.97
C VAL A 255 -2.49 12.17 14.37
N PRO A 256 -1.26 12.08 14.92
CA PRO A 256 -0.94 12.69 16.21
C PRO A 256 -1.31 14.18 16.28
N GLY A 257 -1.80 14.62 17.46
CA GLY A 257 -2.42 15.94 17.66
C GLY A 257 -1.55 17.15 17.23
N PHE A 258 -0.24 17.01 17.23
CA PHE A 258 0.67 18.07 16.77
C PHE A 258 0.65 18.22 15.23
N VAL A 259 0.45 17.13 14.50
CA VAL A 259 0.32 17.15 13.03
C VAL A 259 -1.04 17.67 12.60
N LYS A 260 -2.11 17.39 13.38
CA LYS A 260 -3.45 17.94 13.14
C LYS A 260 -3.47 19.47 13.08
N LYS A 261 -2.69 20.12 13.92
CA LYS A 261 -2.57 21.59 13.93
C LYS A 261 -1.92 22.14 12.65
N ILE A 262 -1.02 21.36 12.04
CA ILE A 262 -0.31 21.76 10.81
C ILE A 262 -1.19 21.49 9.57
N VAL A 263 -1.94 20.39 9.56
CA VAL A 263 -2.75 19.96 8.41
C VAL A 263 -4.15 20.58 8.43
N GLY A 264 -4.73 20.78 9.61
CA GLY A 264 -6.09 21.32 9.76
C GLY A 264 -6.26 22.78 9.29
N ALA A 265 -5.17 23.53 9.23
CA ALA A 265 -5.18 24.91 8.72
C ALA A 265 -5.10 24.99 7.18
N ALA A 266 -4.69 23.91 6.50
CA ALA A 266 -4.38 23.93 5.07
C ALA A 266 -5.41 23.20 4.19
N VAL A 267 -6.24 22.33 4.74
CA VAL A 267 -7.13 21.47 3.94
C VAL A 267 -8.48 21.33 4.64
N GLY A 268 -9.50 22.00 4.13
CA GLY A 268 -10.90 21.83 4.56
C GLY A 268 -11.51 20.46 4.21
N THR A 269 -10.70 19.44 3.95
CA THR A 269 -11.11 18.10 3.57
C THR A 269 -10.71 17.10 4.67
N LYS A 270 -11.65 16.29 5.09
CA LYS A 270 -11.40 15.12 5.94
C LYS A 270 -11.09 13.94 5.01
N PRO A 271 -9.84 13.48 4.91
CA PRO A 271 -9.51 12.35 4.04
C PRO A 271 -9.97 11.05 4.71
N TYR A 272 -10.78 10.29 4.01
CA TYR A 272 -11.20 8.95 4.41
C TYR A 272 -10.54 7.90 3.52
N ILE A 273 -10.19 6.76 4.11
CA ILE A 273 -9.77 5.56 3.38
C ILE A 273 -10.85 4.51 3.56
N TYR A 274 -11.41 4.05 2.46
CA TYR A 274 -12.34 2.94 2.44
C TYR A 274 -11.56 1.67 2.09
N GLN A 275 -11.52 0.73 3.03
CA GLN A 275 -10.97 -0.60 2.81
C GLN A 275 -12.10 -1.53 2.41
N VAL A 276 -12.03 -2.04 1.20
CA VAL A 276 -13.10 -2.87 0.63
C VAL A 276 -12.51 -4.20 0.18
N TYR A 277 -13.21 -5.26 0.48
CA TYR A 277 -12.98 -6.58 -0.07
C TYR A 277 -14.13 -6.94 -1.00
N SER A 278 -13.85 -7.47 -2.19
CA SER A 278 -14.89 -7.93 -3.09
C SER A 278 -14.61 -9.35 -3.56
N PHE A 279 -15.57 -10.23 -3.29
CA PHE A 279 -15.58 -11.58 -3.83
C PHE A 279 -15.95 -11.61 -5.31
N LEU A 280 -16.59 -10.58 -5.82
CA LEU A 280 -17.09 -10.51 -7.19
C LEU A 280 -16.01 -10.06 -8.18
N LEU A 281 -14.96 -9.38 -7.70
CA LEU A 281 -13.77 -9.02 -8.49
C LEU A 281 -12.81 -10.21 -8.67
N ARG A 282 -13.32 -11.35 -9.13
CA ARG A 282 -12.54 -12.60 -9.20
C ARG A 282 -11.83 -12.84 -10.53
N THR A 283 -12.19 -12.11 -11.56
CA THR A 283 -11.70 -12.38 -12.90
C THR A 283 -10.91 -11.20 -13.44
N LEU A 284 -9.65 -11.44 -13.74
CA LEU A 284 -8.83 -10.55 -14.54
C LEU A 284 -9.00 -10.96 -16.00
N ALA A 285 -9.73 -10.15 -16.78
CA ALA A 285 -9.97 -10.40 -18.19
C ALA A 285 -8.88 -9.73 -19.03
N PHE A 286 -8.31 -10.47 -19.98
CA PHE A 286 -7.38 -9.94 -20.97
C PHE A 286 -8.09 -9.69 -22.29
N ARG A 287 -7.80 -8.54 -22.89
CA ARG A 287 -8.27 -8.15 -24.21
C ARG A 287 -7.05 -7.93 -25.11
N SER A 288 -7.06 -8.48 -26.28
CA SER A 288 -6.04 -8.31 -27.33
C SER A 288 -6.51 -7.32 -28.40
#